data_91c56d7ca38e9e84dd838a584ec189c3
#
_entry.id   91c56d7ca38e9e84dd838a584ec189c3
#
_cell.length_a   1.000
_cell.length_b   1.000
_cell.length_c   1.000
_cell.angle_alpha   90.00
_cell.angle_beta   90.00
_cell.angle_gamma   90.00
#
_symmetry.space_group_name_H-M   'P 1'
#
loop_
_entity.id
_entity.type
_entity.pdbx_description
1 polymer ?
#
loop_
_entity_poly.entity_id
_entity_poly.type
_entity_poly.pdbx_seq_one_letter_code
_entity_poly.pdbx_strand_id
1 'polypeptide(L)'
;ATLLKSVPLPPSSGTLLRYLVPLAKGDRIWGFQVAESSAGTAQGSLDLEGAGTAPFVHGFAIKSDGLAVDGSVAVLAASPGAVSARISAATREKMMQGTWLISLGLDPDSAGGRVSFASPDGKTAIFDISPTAGLSRLVFAKGFIEFLPRDITFEGSLQSLTISQLRVDAPIPADPGAILTWDRASWRRPDFEVFSWDRFPSVLILDTASYAVQDDLFNRLAFFVEKAGHAGAIESPAALSGIHGYNAHDYRADDLARFFTTAEKRGIGLAPGEEELARLLIQNAILRKTDAGFAAGDGSVISIARTSAPVLRNLLLTHECFHGAFFALSGFRSATQAEWASLSAVEKQVWLRFLASRGYNTSDIYLVVNEFQSYLLQQERKAVAGFQALTLSRMRAGSARGAGLAARLLAEHPDSFLKSFDVLDQALQSAGGPPGGDAITVRREE
;
A
#
# COMPACT_ATOMS: atom_id res chain seq x y z
N ALA A 1 31.89 15.99 -19.92
CA ALA A 1 30.97 14.88 -19.79
C ALA A 1 30.21 14.75 -21.09
N THR A 2 30.22 13.58 -21.70
CA THR A 2 29.50 13.32 -22.95
C THR A 2 28.12 12.81 -22.59
N LEU A 3 27.06 13.39 -23.17
CA LEU A 3 25.70 12.91 -23.01
C LEU A 3 25.60 11.55 -23.73
N LEU A 4 25.50 10.47 -22.95
CA LEU A 4 25.50 9.11 -23.48
C LEU A 4 24.13 8.67 -24.00
N LYS A 5 23.04 9.21 -23.43
CA LYS A 5 21.68 8.86 -23.83
C LYS A 5 20.70 9.98 -23.48
N SER A 6 19.81 10.30 -24.40
CA SER A 6 18.66 11.17 -24.16
C SER A 6 17.38 10.33 -24.21
N VAL A 7 16.53 10.49 -23.20
CA VAL A 7 15.22 9.84 -23.14
C VAL A 7 14.17 10.95 -23.09
N PRO A 8 13.27 11.04 -24.10
CA PRO A 8 12.21 12.03 -24.07
C PRO A 8 11.24 11.71 -22.93
N LEU A 9 11.00 12.68 -22.05
CA LEU A 9 10.00 12.58 -21.00
C LEU A 9 8.66 13.11 -21.54
N PRO A 10 7.55 12.40 -21.38
CA PRO A 10 6.24 12.94 -21.72
C PRO A 10 5.91 14.15 -20.85
N PRO A 11 5.01 15.05 -21.29
CA PRO A 11 4.55 16.16 -20.46
C PRO A 11 3.96 15.61 -19.17
N SER A 12 4.45 16.09 -18.02
CA SER A 12 4.03 15.59 -16.72
C SER A 12 2.63 16.11 -16.39
N SER A 13 1.73 15.19 -16.05
CA SER A 13 0.43 15.46 -15.44
C SER A 13 0.48 15.45 -13.90
N GLY A 14 1.66 15.63 -13.30
CA GLY A 14 1.84 15.51 -11.84
C GLY A 14 2.01 14.07 -11.34
N THR A 15 2.12 13.10 -12.22
CA THR A 15 2.29 11.67 -11.90
C THR A 15 3.78 11.33 -11.82
N LEU A 16 4.16 10.47 -10.88
CA LEU A 16 5.50 9.90 -10.79
C LEU A 16 5.77 9.06 -12.06
N LEU A 17 6.70 9.50 -12.89
CA LEU A 17 7.11 8.77 -14.09
C LEU A 17 8.39 7.99 -13.78
N ARG A 18 8.35 6.67 -13.98
CA ARG A 18 9.51 5.79 -13.82
C ARG A 18 10.06 5.44 -15.19
N TYR A 19 11.35 5.70 -15.40
CA TYR A 19 12.07 5.32 -16.61
C TYR A 19 13.16 4.31 -16.27
N LEU A 20 13.20 3.22 -17.02
CA LEU A 20 14.30 2.28 -16.97
C LEU A 20 15.30 2.66 -18.05
N VAL A 21 16.48 3.08 -17.63
CA VAL A 21 17.60 3.35 -18.55
C VAL A 21 18.50 2.12 -18.54
N PRO A 22 18.51 1.29 -19.59
CA PRO A 22 19.40 0.15 -19.67
C PRO A 22 20.86 0.65 -19.76
N LEU A 23 21.71 0.15 -18.87
CA LEU A 23 23.15 0.40 -18.87
C LEU A 23 23.87 -0.85 -19.38
N ALA A 24 24.90 -0.66 -20.20
CA ALA A 24 25.79 -1.76 -20.58
C ALA A 24 26.67 -2.17 -19.38
N LYS A 25 27.18 -3.40 -19.41
CA LYS A 25 28.07 -3.88 -18.35
C LYS A 25 29.33 -3.00 -18.27
N GLY A 26 29.51 -2.34 -17.15
CA GLY A 26 30.64 -1.43 -16.92
C GLY A 26 30.30 0.05 -17.02
N ASP A 27 29.10 0.42 -17.50
CA ASP A 27 28.66 1.81 -17.50
C ASP A 27 28.46 2.31 -16.07
N ARG A 28 28.79 3.58 -15.87
CA ARG A 28 28.55 4.29 -14.60
C ARG A 28 27.74 5.55 -14.86
N ILE A 29 26.74 5.80 -14.05
CA ILE A 29 25.99 7.04 -14.07
C ILE A 29 26.74 8.06 -13.23
N TRP A 30 27.17 9.14 -13.85
CA TRP A 30 27.88 10.26 -13.20
C TRP A 30 26.96 11.44 -12.88
N GLY A 31 25.77 11.48 -13.48
CA GLY A 31 24.79 12.52 -13.27
C GLY A 31 23.64 12.47 -14.25
N PHE A 32 22.64 13.29 -13.99
CA PHE A 32 21.47 13.48 -14.84
C PHE A 32 21.35 14.96 -15.18
N GLN A 33 20.86 15.22 -16.36
CA GLN A 33 20.43 16.56 -16.76
C GLN A 33 19.02 16.45 -17.30
N VAL A 34 18.09 17.16 -16.69
CA VAL A 34 16.75 17.36 -17.25
C VAL A 34 16.86 18.60 -18.14
N ALA A 35 16.71 18.41 -19.44
CA ALA A 35 16.64 19.52 -20.39
C ALA A 35 15.17 19.90 -20.57
N GLU A 36 14.81 21.16 -20.34
CA GLU A 36 13.50 21.70 -20.63
C GLU A 36 13.28 21.80 -22.15
N SER A 37 12.16 21.30 -22.63
CA SER A 37 11.61 21.77 -23.89
C SER A 37 10.80 23.05 -23.62
N SER A 38 11.01 24.04 -24.37
CA SER A 38 10.65 25.47 -24.37
C SER A 38 9.25 25.91 -23.87
N ALA A 39 8.61 25.25 -22.92
CA ALA A 39 7.33 25.67 -22.36
C ALA A 39 7.14 25.11 -20.94
N GLY A 40 7.67 25.80 -19.93
CA GLY A 40 7.32 25.62 -18.54
C GLY A 40 8.42 25.07 -17.64
N THR A 41 8.53 25.61 -16.44
CA THR A 41 9.41 25.17 -15.37
C THR A 41 8.97 23.81 -14.84
N ALA A 42 9.72 22.75 -15.15
CA ALA A 42 9.53 21.45 -14.51
C ALA A 42 10.15 21.51 -13.11
N GLN A 43 9.34 21.58 -12.07
CA GLN A 43 9.75 21.24 -10.70
C GLN A 43 9.45 19.77 -10.47
N GLY A 44 10.48 18.95 -10.31
CA GLY A 44 10.37 17.53 -9.98
C GLY A 44 11.59 17.05 -9.23
N SER A 45 11.41 16.13 -8.29
CA SER A 45 12.51 15.36 -7.71
C SER A 45 12.80 14.16 -8.59
N LEU A 46 14.07 13.92 -8.88
CA LEU A 46 14.54 12.72 -9.56
C LEU A 46 15.02 11.73 -8.50
N ASP A 47 14.20 10.77 -8.14
CA ASP A 47 14.59 9.69 -7.26
C ASP A 47 15.26 8.57 -8.07
N LEU A 48 16.54 8.35 -7.79
CA LEU A 48 17.26 7.18 -8.26
C LEU A 48 16.95 6.00 -7.39
N GLU A 49 15.85 5.30 -7.66
CA GLU A 49 15.64 3.99 -7.07
C GLU A 49 16.69 3.02 -7.60
N GLY A 50 17.66 2.74 -6.72
CA GLY A 50 18.53 1.59 -6.83
C GLY A 50 19.46 1.60 -8.04
N ALA A 51 20.58 2.28 -7.93
CA ALA A 51 21.81 1.88 -8.59
C ALA A 51 22.34 0.53 -8.03
N GLY A 52 21.45 -0.31 -7.49
CA GLY A 52 21.68 -1.70 -7.16
C GLY A 52 21.38 -2.52 -8.39
N THR A 53 22.33 -3.31 -8.80
CA THR A 53 22.28 -4.26 -9.88
C THR A 53 21.06 -5.17 -9.83
N ALA A 54 19.94 -4.73 -10.43
CA ALA A 54 18.98 -5.70 -10.92
C ALA A 54 19.74 -6.51 -12.00
N PRO A 55 19.98 -7.82 -11.83
CA PRO A 55 20.83 -8.56 -12.76
C PRO A 55 20.26 -8.65 -14.16
N PHE A 56 18.99 -8.32 -14.34
CA PHE A 56 18.37 -8.11 -15.64
C PHE A 56 17.09 -7.27 -15.52
N VAL A 57 16.79 -6.51 -16.55
CA VAL A 57 15.49 -5.90 -16.81
C VAL A 57 15.18 -6.14 -18.27
N HIS A 58 14.03 -6.71 -18.56
CA HIS A 58 13.54 -6.96 -19.90
C HIS A 58 12.12 -6.43 -20.02
N GLY A 59 11.83 -5.76 -21.12
CA GLY A 59 10.50 -5.21 -21.32
C GLY A 59 10.20 -4.93 -22.77
N PHE A 60 8.93 -4.78 -23.06
CA PHE A 60 8.44 -4.24 -24.30
C PHE A 60 7.34 -3.21 -24.02
N ALA A 61 7.25 -2.24 -24.91
CA ALA A 61 6.15 -1.27 -24.92
C ALA A 61 5.23 -1.58 -26.10
N ILE A 62 3.93 -1.57 -25.86
CA ILE A 62 2.93 -1.67 -26.92
C ILE A 62 2.65 -0.26 -27.39
N LYS A 63 2.90 0.01 -28.69
CA LYS A 63 2.50 1.26 -29.33
C LYS A 63 1.29 1.01 -30.20
N SER A 64 0.49 2.04 -30.44
CA SER A 64 -0.70 1.98 -31.31
C SER A 64 -0.42 1.42 -32.71
N ASP A 65 0.82 1.50 -33.17
CA ASP A 65 1.23 1.14 -34.52
C ASP A 65 2.11 -0.11 -34.63
N GLY A 66 2.28 -0.87 -33.53
CA GLY A 66 3.07 -2.10 -33.48
C GLY A 66 3.93 -2.26 -32.25
N LEU A 67 4.44 -3.47 -32.06
CA LEU A 67 5.22 -3.88 -30.91
C LEU A 67 6.70 -3.62 -31.09
N ALA A 68 7.30 -2.88 -30.16
CA ALA A 68 8.76 -2.87 -30.03
C ALA A 68 9.16 -3.97 -29.04
N VAL A 69 9.74 -5.05 -29.52
CA VAL A 69 10.21 -6.20 -28.72
C VAL A 69 11.71 -6.10 -28.54
N ASP A 70 12.18 -6.11 -27.30
CA ASP A 70 13.54 -6.54 -27.03
C ASP A 70 13.54 -8.08 -26.98
N GLY A 71 14.56 -8.73 -27.50
CA GLY A 71 14.61 -10.18 -27.79
C GLY A 71 14.42 -11.15 -26.61
N SER A 72 13.97 -10.67 -25.46
CA SER A 72 13.70 -11.45 -24.23
C SER A 72 12.26 -11.95 -24.13
N VAL A 73 11.32 -11.32 -24.84
CA VAL A 73 9.90 -11.68 -24.89
C VAL A 73 9.44 -11.69 -26.35
N ALA A 74 8.91 -12.80 -26.82
CA ALA A 74 8.27 -12.88 -28.13
C ALA A 74 6.77 -12.63 -27.98
N VAL A 75 6.24 -11.67 -28.71
CA VAL A 75 4.78 -11.49 -28.79
C VAL A 75 4.22 -12.54 -29.74
N LEU A 76 3.30 -13.33 -29.24
CA LEU A 76 2.64 -14.41 -30.00
C LEU A 76 1.41 -13.88 -30.74
N ALA A 77 0.65 -13.01 -30.12
CA ALA A 77 -0.52 -12.38 -30.69
C ALA A 77 -0.76 -11.03 -30.02
N ALA A 78 -1.21 -10.06 -30.79
CA ALA A 78 -1.70 -8.78 -30.27
C ALA A 78 -2.90 -8.33 -31.10
N SER A 79 -3.96 -7.94 -30.39
CA SER A 79 -5.16 -7.36 -30.97
C SER A 79 -5.63 -6.22 -30.05
N PRO A 80 -6.51 -5.32 -30.51
CA PRO A 80 -7.13 -4.38 -29.58
C PRO A 80 -7.75 -5.10 -28.39
N GLY A 81 -7.28 -4.81 -27.17
CA GLY A 81 -7.76 -5.41 -25.94
C GLY A 81 -7.21 -6.79 -25.55
N ALA A 82 -6.26 -7.38 -26.32
CA ALA A 82 -5.63 -8.64 -25.89
C ALA A 82 -4.18 -8.75 -26.38
N VAL A 83 -3.29 -9.24 -25.51
CA VAL A 83 -1.87 -9.49 -25.82
C VAL A 83 -1.45 -10.84 -25.28
N SER A 84 -0.83 -11.67 -26.12
CA SER A 84 -0.18 -12.91 -25.69
C SER A 84 1.31 -12.81 -25.96
N ALA A 85 2.12 -13.11 -24.95
CA ALA A 85 3.56 -13.01 -24.99
C ALA A 85 4.23 -14.26 -24.42
N ARG A 86 5.41 -14.60 -24.98
CA ARG A 86 6.25 -15.72 -24.51
C ARG A 86 7.57 -15.23 -23.99
N ILE A 87 7.91 -15.64 -22.76
CA ILE A 87 9.20 -15.36 -22.15
C ILE A 87 10.24 -16.35 -22.72
N SER A 88 11.36 -15.83 -23.22
CA SER A 88 12.44 -16.64 -23.78
C SER A 88 13.05 -17.60 -22.74
N ALA A 89 13.63 -18.70 -23.18
CA ALA A 89 14.30 -19.66 -22.31
C ALA A 89 15.44 -19.01 -21.53
N ALA A 90 16.24 -18.16 -22.18
CA ALA A 90 17.35 -17.44 -21.57
C ALA A 90 16.88 -16.45 -20.48
N THR A 91 15.75 -15.78 -20.68
CA THR A 91 15.16 -14.90 -19.66
C THR A 91 14.65 -15.70 -18.47
N ARG A 92 13.96 -16.82 -18.73
CA ARG A 92 13.49 -17.71 -17.66
C ARG A 92 14.62 -18.30 -16.80
N GLU A 93 15.76 -18.64 -17.42
CA GLU A 93 16.94 -19.08 -16.70
C GLU A 93 17.46 -18.00 -15.72
N LYS A 94 17.48 -16.74 -16.16
CA LYS A 94 17.83 -15.61 -15.28
C LYS A 94 16.80 -15.41 -14.16
N MET A 95 15.50 -15.57 -14.45
CA MET A 95 14.45 -15.48 -13.43
C MET A 95 14.60 -16.51 -12.32
N MET A 96 15.13 -17.71 -12.62
CA MET A 96 15.39 -18.74 -11.57
C MET A 96 16.40 -18.32 -10.52
N GLN A 97 17.28 -17.37 -10.81
CA GLN A 97 18.39 -16.97 -9.93
C GLN A 97 17.97 -16.07 -8.76
N GLY A 98 16.71 -15.64 -8.67
CA GLY A 98 16.25 -14.74 -7.60
C GLY A 98 14.74 -14.53 -7.57
N THR A 99 14.31 -13.46 -6.90
CA THR A 99 12.92 -13.03 -6.89
C THR A 99 12.64 -12.20 -8.13
N TRP A 100 11.95 -12.78 -9.09
CA TRP A 100 11.55 -12.08 -10.30
C TRP A 100 10.24 -11.31 -10.10
N LEU A 101 10.10 -10.22 -10.89
CA LEU A 101 8.90 -9.41 -10.99
C LEU A 101 8.47 -9.34 -12.45
N ILE A 102 7.16 -9.47 -12.70
CA ILE A 102 6.50 -9.16 -13.96
C ILE A 102 5.62 -7.95 -13.72
N SER A 103 5.94 -6.84 -14.35
CA SER A 103 5.18 -5.59 -14.23
C SER A 103 4.39 -5.34 -15.51
N LEU A 104 3.09 -5.13 -15.36
CA LEU A 104 2.18 -4.75 -16.42
C LEU A 104 1.92 -3.25 -16.31
N GLY A 105 2.29 -2.49 -17.34
CA GLY A 105 1.89 -1.09 -17.50
C GLY A 105 0.48 -1.04 -18.07
N LEU A 106 -0.43 -0.39 -17.35
CA LEU A 106 -1.84 -0.30 -17.68
C LEU A 106 -2.20 1.11 -18.14
N ASP A 107 -3.27 1.21 -18.90
CA ASP A 107 -3.95 2.48 -19.10
C ASP A 107 -4.66 2.85 -17.77
N PRO A 108 -4.39 4.05 -17.20
CA PRO A 108 -5.03 4.49 -15.96
C PRO A 108 -6.56 4.53 -16.01
N ASP A 109 -7.12 4.67 -17.22
CA ASP A 109 -8.56 4.68 -17.45
C ASP A 109 -9.11 3.29 -17.83
N SER A 110 -8.31 2.22 -17.67
CA SER A 110 -8.71 0.86 -18.01
C SER A 110 -9.90 0.39 -17.19
N ALA A 111 -10.87 -0.21 -17.87
CA ALA A 111 -12.02 -0.86 -17.24
C ALA A 111 -11.65 -2.15 -16.45
N GLY A 112 -10.36 -2.43 -16.30
CA GLY A 112 -9.86 -3.69 -15.75
C GLY A 112 -9.46 -4.66 -16.84
N GLY A 113 -9.37 -5.94 -16.48
CA GLY A 113 -8.97 -6.97 -17.43
C GLY A 113 -8.74 -8.34 -16.78
N ARG A 114 -8.12 -9.24 -17.53
CA ARG A 114 -7.73 -10.56 -17.06
C ARG A 114 -6.31 -10.85 -17.49
N VAL A 115 -5.50 -11.37 -16.58
CA VAL A 115 -4.17 -11.88 -16.92
C VAL A 115 -4.07 -13.36 -16.60
N SER A 116 -3.50 -14.12 -17.52
CA SER A 116 -3.18 -15.52 -17.31
C SER A 116 -1.69 -15.78 -17.51
N PHE A 117 -1.15 -16.64 -16.67
CA PHE A 117 0.21 -17.12 -16.75
C PHE A 117 0.19 -18.64 -16.97
N ALA A 118 1.04 -19.13 -17.86
CA ALA A 118 1.19 -20.56 -18.09
C ALA A 118 2.66 -20.97 -18.00
N SER A 119 2.92 -22.10 -17.33
CA SER A 119 4.24 -22.73 -17.25
C SER A 119 4.50 -23.66 -18.45
N PRO A 120 5.75 -24.09 -18.68
CA PRO A 120 6.06 -25.08 -19.70
C PRO A 120 5.40 -26.45 -19.47
N ASP A 121 5.17 -26.83 -18.20
CA ASP A 121 4.57 -28.09 -17.75
C ASP A 121 3.03 -28.05 -17.65
N GLY A 122 2.42 -26.95 -18.13
CA GLY A 122 0.96 -26.82 -18.25
C GLY A 122 0.25 -26.27 -17.02
N LYS A 123 0.94 -25.85 -15.95
CA LYS A 123 0.31 -25.14 -14.85
C LYS A 123 -0.15 -23.76 -15.31
N THR A 124 -1.30 -23.34 -14.80
CA THR A 124 -1.88 -22.02 -15.10
C THR A 124 -2.24 -21.26 -13.83
N ALA A 125 -2.18 -19.93 -13.88
CA ALA A 125 -2.71 -19.03 -12.87
C ALA A 125 -3.43 -17.89 -13.59
N ILE A 126 -4.66 -17.62 -13.19
CA ILE A 126 -5.52 -16.62 -13.81
C ILE A 126 -5.92 -15.60 -12.75
N PHE A 127 -5.89 -14.33 -13.12
CA PHE A 127 -6.22 -13.23 -12.24
C PHE A 127 -7.16 -12.26 -12.93
N ASP A 128 -8.26 -11.94 -12.28
CA ASP A 128 -9.11 -10.83 -12.65
C ASP A 128 -8.56 -9.54 -12.07
N ILE A 129 -8.55 -8.50 -12.89
CA ILE A 129 -8.09 -7.16 -12.53
C ILE A 129 -9.31 -6.24 -12.51
N SER A 130 -9.63 -5.73 -11.33
CA SER A 130 -10.71 -4.74 -11.15
C SER A 130 -10.39 -3.44 -11.90
N PRO A 131 -11.39 -2.58 -12.20
CA PRO A 131 -11.14 -1.28 -12.80
C PRO A 131 -10.04 -0.52 -12.07
N THR A 132 -9.08 0.01 -12.83
CA THR A 132 -7.81 0.49 -12.30
C THR A 132 -7.71 2.02 -12.24
N ALA A 133 -8.82 2.74 -12.02
CA ALA A 133 -8.80 4.19 -11.97
C ALA A 133 -7.57 4.74 -11.23
N GLY A 134 -6.74 5.50 -11.94
CA GLY A 134 -5.48 6.05 -11.46
C GLY A 134 -4.30 5.07 -11.32
N LEU A 135 -4.48 3.76 -11.55
CA LEU A 135 -3.39 2.78 -11.47
C LEU A 135 -2.73 2.58 -12.83
N SER A 136 -1.46 2.95 -12.93
CA SER A 136 -0.69 2.80 -14.17
C SER A 136 0.14 1.51 -14.25
N ARG A 137 0.22 0.73 -13.16
CA ARG A 137 1.07 -0.46 -13.08
C ARG A 137 0.54 -1.48 -12.09
N LEU A 138 0.61 -2.76 -12.47
CA LEU A 138 0.45 -3.93 -11.59
C LEU A 138 1.73 -4.76 -11.57
N VAL A 139 2.02 -5.39 -10.44
CA VAL A 139 3.20 -6.23 -10.29
C VAL A 139 2.82 -7.64 -9.83
N PHE A 140 3.31 -8.62 -10.57
CA PHE A 140 3.24 -10.04 -10.23
C PHE A 140 4.64 -10.53 -9.88
N ALA A 141 4.80 -11.14 -8.72
CA ALA A 141 6.10 -11.58 -8.23
C ALA A 141 6.14 -13.08 -8.00
N LYS A 142 7.37 -13.62 -7.97
CA LYS A 142 7.62 -14.97 -7.45
C LYS A 142 7.07 -15.08 -6.03
N GLY A 143 6.23 -16.07 -5.79
CA GLY A 143 5.52 -16.28 -4.52
C GLY A 143 4.03 -15.98 -4.62
N PHE A 144 3.61 -15.04 -5.46
CA PHE A 144 2.21 -14.88 -5.86
C PHE A 144 1.87 -15.81 -7.03
N ILE A 145 2.78 -15.93 -8.00
CA ILE A 145 2.74 -17.00 -9.00
C ILE A 145 3.71 -18.09 -8.53
N GLU A 146 3.18 -19.28 -8.24
CA GLU A 146 3.90 -20.40 -7.61
C GLU A 146 4.83 -21.17 -8.56
N PHE A 147 4.81 -20.85 -9.85
CA PHE A 147 5.61 -21.46 -10.89
C PHE A 147 6.34 -20.40 -11.74
N LEU A 148 7.33 -20.84 -12.50
CA LEU A 148 8.02 -19.97 -13.45
C LEU A 148 7.21 -19.87 -14.75
N PRO A 149 6.63 -18.71 -15.09
CA PRO A 149 5.79 -18.57 -16.27
C PRO A 149 6.62 -18.62 -17.55
N ARG A 150 6.02 -19.24 -18.58
CA ARG A 150 6.51 -19.21 -19.98
C ARG A 150 5.67 -18.28 -20.83
N ASP A 151 4.37 -18.41 -20.75
CA ASP A 151 3.43 -17.64 -21.52
C ASP A 151 2.61 -16.72 -20.61
N ILE A 152 2.33 -15.52 -21.09
CA ILE A 152 1.51 -14.50 -20.43
C ILE A 152 0.45 -14.07 -21.44
N THR A 153 -0.81 -14.11 -21.03
CA THR A 153 -1.90 -13.54 -21.83
C THR A 153 -2.60 -12.47 -21.00
N PHE A 154 -2.78 -11.29 -21.55
CA PHE A 154 -3.50 -10.20 -20.94
C PHE A 154 -4.69 -9.81 -21.81
N GLU A 155 -5.87 -9.80 -21.22
CA GLU A 155 -7.12 -9.32 -21.83
C GLU A 155 -7.46 -7.96 -21.20
N GLY A 156 -7.29 -6.89 -21.96
CA GLY A 156 -7.44 -5.52 -21.50
C GLY A 156 -6.49 -4.57 -22.23
N SER A 157 -6.39 -3.32 -21.77
CA SER A 157 -5.50 -2.31 -22.34
C SER A 157 -4.11 -2.37 -21.67
N LEU A 158 -3.16 -3.05 -22.30
CA LEU A 158 -1.78 -3.19 -21.85
C LEU A 158 -0.87 -2.21 -22.61
N GLN A 159 -0.16 -1.34 -21.87
CA GLN A 159 0.79 -0.40 -22.43
C GLN A 159 2.23 -0.93 -22.45
N SER A 160 2.60 -1.73 -21.43
CA SER A 160 3.93 -2.32 -21.35
C SER A 160 3.95 -3.59 -20.52
N LEU A 161 4.95 -4.43 -20.77
CA LEU A 161 5.31 -5.57 -19.94
C LEU A 161 6.80 -5.50 -19.66
N THR A 162 7.17 -5.60 -18.39
CA THR A 162 8.57 -5.58 -17.96
C THR A 162 8.85 -6.76 -17.05
N ILE A 163 9.97 -7.47 -17.28
CA ILE A 163 10.44 -8.54 -16.41
C ILE A 163 11.74 -8.07 -15.77
N SER A 164 11.80 -8.13 -14.45
CA SER A 164 12.95 -7.66 -13.68
C SER A 164 13.24 -8.59 -12.51
N GLN A 165 14.39 -8.41 -11.88
CA GLN A 165 14.74 -9.08 -10.64
C GLN A 165 14.71 -8.10 -9.48
N LEU A 166 14.06 -8.50 -8.39
CA LEU A 166 14.01 -7.71 -7.17
C LEU A 166 15.34 -7.81 -6.42
N ARG A 167 15.82 -6.68 -5.90
CA ARG A 167 16.94 -6.68 -4.95
C ARG A 167 16.56 -7.48 -3.68
N VAL A 168 17.50 -8.24 -3.14
CA VAL A 168 17.24 -9.20 -2.04
C VAL A 168 16.54 -8.55 -0.84
N ASP A 169 16.93 -7.34 -0.46
CA ASP A 169 16.40 -6.65 0.74
C ASP A 169 15.24 -5.69 0.44
N ALA A 170 14.87 -5.51 -0.83
CA ALA A 170 13.80 -4.59 -1.18
C ALA A 170 12.42 -5.17 -0.83
N PRO A 171 11.44 -4.34 -0.41
CA PRO A 171 10.07 -4.78 -0.27
C PRO A 171 9.52 -5.34 -1.58
N ILE A 172 8.69 -6.36 -1.51
CA ILE A 172 8.04 -6.94 -2.69
C ILE A 172 6.88 -6.02 -3.09
N PRO A 173 6.89 -5.40 -4.27
CA PRO A 173 5.71 -4.68 -4.74
C PRO A 173 4.54 -5.64 -4.94
N ALA A 174 3.41 -5.38 -4.31
CA ALA A 174 2.24 -6.27 -4.38
C ALA A 174 0.93 -5.51 -4.20
N ASP A 175 -0.10 -5.98 -4.89
CA ASP A 175 -1.50 -5.63 -4.59
C ASP A 175 -1.95 -6.28 -3.28
N PRO A 176 -2.84 -5.66 -2.48
CA PRO A 176 -3.39 -6.26 -1.26
C PRO A 176 -3.99 -7.66 -1.49
N GLY A 177 -4.64 -7.90 -2.63
CA GLY A 177 -5.17 -9.24 -2.98
C GLY A 177 -4.09 -10.30 -3.14
N ALA A 178 -2.94 -9.91 -3.69
CA ALA A 178 -1.77 -10.78 -3.75
C ALA A 178 -1.26 -11.13 -2.35
N ILE A 179 -1.18 -10.16 -1.44
CA ILE A 179 -0.70 -10.36 -0.06
C ILE A 179 -1.62 -11.33 0.70
N LEU A 180 -2.94 -11.22 0.52
CA LEU A 180 -3.89 -12.12 1.19
C LEU A 180 -3.71 -13.58 0.80
N THR A 181 -3.38 -13.85 -0.46
CA THR A 181 -3.23 -15.20 -1.02
C THR A 181 -1.78 -15.65 -1.15
N TRP A 182 -0.80 -14.83 -0.70
CA TRP A 182 0.61 -15.14 -0.80
C TRP A 182 0.99 -16.41 -0.02
N ASP A 183 1.71 -17.32 -0.68
CA ASP A 183 2.19 -18.52 0.00
C ASP A 183 3.29 -18.18 1.02
N ARG A 184 3.05 -18.51 2.30
CA ARG A 184 4.02 -18.31 3.37
C ARG A 184 5.34 -19.05 3.13
N ALA A 185 5.31 -20.20 2.47
CA ALA A 185 6.53 -20.94 2.15
C ALA A 185 7.46 -20.15 1.20
N SER A 186 6.93 -19.14 0.51
CA SER A 186 7.69 -18.25 -0.36
C SER A 186 8.27 -17.02 0.35
N TRP A 187 8.04 -16.86 1.65
CA TRP A 187 8.59 -15.76 2.41
C TRP A 187 10.11 -15.83 2.47
N ARG A 188 10.76 -14.68 2.36
CA ARG A 188 12.22 -14.53 2.44
C ARG A 188 12.71 -14.47 3.89
N ARG A 189 11.80 -14.19 4.84
CA ARG A 189 12.04 -14.13 6.28
C ARG A 189 11.14 -15.14 7.00
N PRO A 190 11.59 -15.74 8.11
CA PRO A 190 10.82 -16.78 8.81
C PRO A 190 9.57 -16.23 9.50
N ASP A 191 9.63 -14.99 9.99
CA ASP A 191 8.63 -14.44 10.92
C ASP A 191 7.70 -13.43 10.26
N PHE A 192 8.12 -12.79 9.17
CA PHE A 192 7.30 -11.84 8.41
C PHE A 192 7.83 -11.65 7.00
N GLU A 193 6.98 -11.14 6.11
CA GLU A 193 7.40 -10.64 4.80
C GLU A 193 7.11 -9.15 4.69
N VAL A 194 7.93 -8.46 3.91
CA VAL A 194 7.82 -7.02 3.68
C VAL A 194 7.39 -6.77 2.24
N PHE A 195 6.23 -6.19 2.10
CA PHE A 195 5.69 -5.73 0.84
C PHE A 195 5.70 -4.21 0.76
N SER A 196 5.67 -3.67 -0.45
CA SER A 196 5.25 -2.30 -0.72
C SER A 196 3.95 -2.35 -1.50
N TRP A 197 2.98 -1.52 -1.14
CA TRP A 197 1.75 -1.45 -1.91
C TRP A 197 2.05 -0.95 -3.32
N ASP A 198 1.75 -1.72 -4.34
CA ASP A 198 2.12 -1.37 -5.73
C ASP A 198 1.43 -0.08 -6.24
N ARG A 199 0.24 0.25 -5.71
CA ARG A 199 -0.44 1.52 -5.95
C ARG A 199 0.25 2.71 -5.25
N PHE A 200 0.72 2.53 -4.02
CA PHE A 200 1.40 3.54 -3.20
C PHE A 200 2.72 2.98 -2.66
N PRO A 201 3.80 2.98 -3.45
CA PRO A 201 5.06 2.32 -3.08
C PRO A 201 5.73 2.83 -1.80
N SER A 202 5.36 4.02 -1.32
CA SER A 202 5.80 4.55 -0.03
C SER A 202 5.07 3.93 1.17
N VAL A 203 4.02 3.13 0.96
CA VAL A 203 3.32 2.38 2.01
C VAL A 203 3.90 0.98 2.09
N LEU A 204 4.61 0.67 3.17
CA LEU A 204 5.05 -0.69 3.47
C LEU A 204 3.93 -1.48 4.12
N ILE A 205 3.84 -2.76 3.77
CA ILE A 205 2.90 -3.71 4.36
C ILE A 205 3.71 -4.87 4.95
N LEU A 206 3.65 -5.03 6.27
CA LEU A 206 4.26 -6.15 6.96
C LEU A 206 3.21 -7.23 7.20
N ASP A 207 3.41 -8.39 6.57
CA ASP A 207 2.60 -9.59 6.81
C ASP A 207 3.33 -10.47 7.81
N THR A 208 2.87 -10.51 9.07
CA THR A 208 3.54 -11.22 10.16
C THR A 208 3.00 -12.64 10.32
N ALA A 209 3.87 -13.56 10.78
CA ALA A 209 3.51 -14.96 10.98
C ALA A 209 2.45 -15.15 12.07
N SER A 210 2.44 -14.27 13.07
CA SER A 210 1.54 -14.35 14.21
C SER A 210 1.38 -13.00 14.90
N TYR A 211 0.38 -12.89 15.76
CA TYR A 211 0.23 -11.74 16.66
C TYR A 211 1.44 -11.55 17.59
N ALA A 212 2.09 -12.63 18.03
CA ALA A 212 3.29 -12.50 18.85
C ALA A 212 4.44 -11.78 18.12
N VAL A 213 4.66 -12.12 16.84
CA VAL A 213 5.63 -11.41 15.99
C VAL A 213 5.20 -9.96 15.78
N GLN A 214 3.91 -9.73 15.58
CA GLN A 214 3.37 -8.39 15.39
C GLN A 214 3.54 -7.54 16.66
N ASP A 215 3.32 -8.13 17.85
CA ASP A 215 3.53 -7.47 19.13
C ASP A 215 5.00 -7.09 19.36
N ASP A 216 5.96 -7.96 19.00
CA ASP A 216 7.39 -7.64 19.08
C ASP A 216 7.78 -6.41 18.26
N LEU A 217 7.09 -6.20 17.13
CA LEU A 217 7.35 -5.08 16.22
C LEU A 217 6.59 -3.81 16.63
N PHE A 218 5.33 -3.92 17.09
CA PHE A 218 4.39 -2.81 17.11
C PHE A 218 3.68 -2.56 18.45
N ASN A 219 3.71 -3.48 19.42
CA ASN A 219 2.84 -3.35 20.59
C ASN A 219 3.09 -2.06 21.39
N ARG A 220 4.35 -1.75 21.76
CA ARG A 220 4.67 -0.51 22.48
C ARG A 220 4.38 0.74 21.65
N LEU A 221 4.54 0.65 20.35
CA LEU A 221 4.21 1.73 19.42
C LEU A 221 2.69 1.99 19.40
N ALA A 222 1.86 0.95 19.39
CA ALA A 222 0.40 1.06 19.45
C ALA A 222 -0.06 1.82 20.71
N PHE A 223 0.52 1.47 21.86
CA PHE A 223 0.22 2.17 23.10
C PHE A 223 0.70 3.63 23.07
N PHE A 224 1.90 3.86 22.57
CA PHE A 224 2.48 5.20 22.46
C PHE A 224 1.70 6.15 21.55
N VAL A 225 1.16 5.64 20.42
CA VAL A 225 0.48 6.47 19.42
C VAL A 225 -1.01 6.57 19.68
N GLU A 226 -1.69 5.44 19.94
CA GLU A 226 -3.13 5.34 19.76
C GLU A 226 -3.94 5.10 21.04
N LYS A 227 -3.35 4.40 22.03
CA LYS A 227 -4.13 3.95 23.20
C LYS A 227 -4.43 5.09 24.16
N ALA A 228 -5.70 5.23 24.52
CA ALA A 228 -6.15 6.19 25.51
C ALA A 228 -5.43 5.96 26.86
N GLY A 229 -4.89 7.03 27.42
CA GLY A 229 -4.16 7.00 28.71
C GLY A 229 -2.67 6.64 28.59
N HIS A 230 -2.17 6.22 27.42
CA HIS A 230 -0.78 5.82 27.18
C HIS A 230 -0.05 6.72 26.19
N ALA A 231 -0.78 7.56 25.47
CA ALA A 231 -0.23 8.39 24.39
C ALA A 231 1.03 9.18 24.80
N GLY A 232 2.12 8.99 24.06
CA GLY A 232 3.43 9.62 24.32
C GLY A 232 4.25 8.99 25.46
N ALA A 233 3.74 7.92 26.10
CA ALA A 233 4.48 7.12 27.06
C ALA A 233 4.97 5.81 26.40
N ILE A 234 6.26 5.50 26.57
CA ILE A 234 6.79 4.19 26.16
C ILE A 234 6.71 3.25 27.35
N GLU A 235 5.76 2.34 27.30
CA GLU A 235 5.55 1.36 28.33
C GLU A 235 6.71 0.37 28.41
N SER A 236 6.92 -0.23 29.59
CA SER A 236 7.88 -1.33 29.70
C SER A 236 7.30 -2.61 29.06
N PRO A 237 8.15 -3.51 28.52
CA PRO A 237 7.67 -4.79 28.03
C PRO A 237 6.89 -5.59 29.07
N ALA A 238 7.28 -5.49 30.36
CA ALA A 238 6.60 -6.15 31.47
C ALA A 238 5.18 -5.60 31.70
N ALA A 239 4.97 -4.31 31.53
CA ALA A 239 3.65 -3.68 31.69
C ALA A 239 2.66 -4.12 30.59
N LEU A 240 3.16 -4.48 29.42
CA LEU A 240 2.36 -4.95 28.28
C LEU A 240 2.35 -6.48 28.12
N SER A 241 2.94 -7.22 29.06
CA SER A 241 3.02 -8.67 28.96
C SER A 241 1.61 -9.30 28.92
N GLY A 242 1.34 -10.06 27.85
CA GLY A 242 0.02 -10.68 27.62
C GLY A 242 -1.09 -9.71 27.18
N ILE A 243 -0.73 -8.45 26.90
CA ILE A 243 -1.67 -7.45 26.39
C ILE A 243 -1.36 -7.24 24.90
N HIS A 244 -2.29 -7.60 24.04
CA HIS A 244 -2.21 -7.35 22.61
C HIS A 244 -2.80 -5.97 22.30
N GLY A 245 -2.09 -5.17 21.52
CA GLY A 245 -2.51 -3.81 21.17
C GLY A 245 -3.71 -3.81 20.22
N TYR A 246 -3.47 -4.20 18.98
CA TYR A 246 -4.44 -4.32 17.90
C TYR A 246 -4.09 -5.49 16.97
N ASN A 247 -5.08 -6.01 16.24
CA ASN A 247 -4.89 -7.12 15.30
C ASN A 247 -4.25 -6.68 13.97
N ALA A 248 -4.16 -5.37 13.74
CA ALA A 248 -3.52 -4.73 12.61
C ALA A 248 -3.04 -3.34 13.04
N HIS A 249 -2.15 -2.72 12.29
CA HIS A 249 -1.52 -1.45 12.68
C HIS A 249 -1.26 -0.57 11.47
N ASP A 250 -1.31 0.75 11.69
CA ASP A 250 -0.96 1.78 10.74
C ASP A 250 -0.15 2.91 11.39
N TYR A 251 1.02 3.24 10.82
CA TYR A 251 1.84 4.34 11.36
C TYR A 251 2.47 5.16 10.23
N ARG A 252 2.28 6.48 10.31
CA ARG A 252 2.99 7.43 9.46
C ARG A 252 4.42 7.66 9.97
N ALA A 253 5.28 8.17 9.09
CA ALA A 253 6.68 8.45 9.40
C ALA A 253 6.89 9.36 10.63
N ASP A 254 6.01 10.36 10.86
CA ASP A 254 6.09 11.27 12.00
C ASP A 254 5.90 10.55 13.35
N ASP A 255 4.94 9.65 13.47
CA ASP A 255 4.67 8.91 14.69
C ASP A 255 5.79 7.93 15.01
N LEU A 256 6.31 7.27 13.96
CA LEU A 256 7.49 6.42 14.05
C LEU A 256 8.72 7.20 14.51
N ALA A 257 9.00 8.36 13.89
CA ALA A 257 10.13 9.23 14.29
C ALA A 257 10.00 9.70 15.73
N ARG A 258 8.79 10.06 16.15
CA ARG A 258 8.49 10.48 17.54
C ARG A 258 8.74 9.34 18.53
N PHE A 259 8.29 8.13 18.25
CA PHE A 259 8.50 6.96 19.10
C PHE A 259 9.98 6.65 19.28
N PHE A 260 10.72 6.44 18.19
CA PHE A 260 12.14 6.09 18.26
C PHE A 260 13.00 7.20 18.83
N THR A 261 12.70 8.46 18.52
CA THR A 261 13.40 9.62 19.15
C THR A 261 13.12 9.70 20.64
N THR A 262 11.90 9.41 21.08
CA THR A 262 11.55 9.42 22.51
C THR A 262 12.27 8.29 23.25
N ALA A 263 12.33 7.09 22.67
CA ALA A 263 13.09 5.98 23.24
C ALA A 263 14.56 6.35 23.43
N GLU A 264 15.19 6.87 22.39
CA GLU A 264 16.60 7.27 22.42
C GLU A 264 16.87 8.39 23.46
N LYS A 265 16.09 9.48 23.44
CA LYS A 265 16.28 10.60 24.37
C LYS A 265 16.08 10.23 25.84
N ARG A 266 15.23 9.24 26.10
CA ARG A 266 14.96 8.77 27.48
C ARG A 266 15.85 7.58 27.89
N GLY A 267 16.74 7.11 27.02
CA GLY A 267 17.58 5.94 27.28
C GLY A 267 16.79 4.65 27.46
N ILE A 268 15.60 4.55 26.82
CA ILE A 268 14.75 3.36 26.87
C ILE A 268 15.22 2.39 25.78
N GLY A 269 15.65 1.18 26.18
CA GLY A 269 16.06 0.14 25.25
C GLY A 269 14.90 -0.29 24.34
N LEU A 270 15.21 -0.51 23.08
CA LEU A 270 14.27 -1.10 22.11
C LEU A 270 14.24 -2.61 22.28
N ALA A 271 13.08 -3.21 22.03
CA ALA A 271 12.96 -4.65 21.88
C ALA A 271 13.58 -5.11 20.53
N PRO A 272 14.03 -6.39 20.40
CA PRO A 272 14.61 -6.85 19.14
C PRO A 272 13.75 -6.62 17.90
N GLY A 273 12.43 -6.81 18.02
CA GLY A 273 11.48 -6.51 16.93
C GLY A 273 11.43 -5.02 16.58
N GLU A 274 11.51 -4.13 17.56
CA GLU A 274 11.52 -2.69 17.33
C GLU A 274 12.84 -2.21 16.69
N GLU A 275 13.98 -2.82 17.03
CA GLU A 275 15.27 -2.57 16.37
C GLU A 275 15.21 -3.00 14.89
N GLU A 276 14.63 -4.16 14.62
CA GLU A 276 14.43 -4.66 13.26
C GLU A 276 13.47 -3.75 12.48
N LEU A 277 12.36 -3.30 13.10
CA LEU A 277 11.43 -2.33 12.50
C LEU A 277 12.16 -1.02 12.17
N ALA A 278 12.93 -0.45 13.11
CA ALA A 278 13.69 0.78 12.86
C ALA A 278 14.64 0.63 11.67
N ARG A 279 15.35 -0.51 11.58
CA ARG A 279 16.25 -0.83 10.48
C ARG A 279 15.53 -0.88 9.15
N LEU A 280 14.38 -1.56 9.09
CA LEU A 280 13.55 -1.65 7.89
C LEU A 280 13.04 -0.27 7.44
N LEU A 281 12.58 0.55 8.39
CA LEU A 281 12.07 1.89 8.10
C LEU A 281 13.17 2.82 7.57
N ILE A 282 14.39 2.73 8.10
CA ILE A 282 15.55 3.48 7.59
C ILE A 282 15.93 3.01 6.19
N GLN A 283 15.99 1.70 5.95
CA GLN A 283 16.32 1.13 4.64
C GLN A 283 15.34 1.55 3.54
N ASN A 284 14.09 1.83 3.92
CA ASN A 284 13.04 2.23 3.00
C ASN A 284 12.72 3.73 3.06
N ALA A 285 13.61 4.54 3.63
CA ALA A 285 13.52 6.01 3.70
C ALA A 285 12.26 6.55 4.43
N ILE A 286 11.54 5.72 5.18
CA ILE A 286 10.42 6.15 6.04
C ILE A 286 10.96 6.85 7.28
N LEU A 287 12.14 6.44 7.76
CA LEU A 287 12.89 7.11 8.81
C LEU A 287 14.28 7.50 8.33
N ARG A 288 14.80 8.57 8.90
CA ARG A 288 16.19 9.01 8.73
C ARG A 288 16.84 9.21 10.10
N LYS A 289 18.01 8.62 10.32
CA LYS A 289 18.80 8.88 11.52
C LYS A 289 19.43 10.26 11.43
N THR A 290 19.40 11.01 12.53
CA THR A 290 19.98 12.35 12.67
C THR A 290 20.70 12.46 14.01
N ASP A 291 21.47 13.53 14.21
CA ASP A 291 22.14 13.80 15.50
C ASP A 291 21.13 14.07 16.64
N ALA A 292 19.90 14.50 16.29
CA ALA A 292 18.83 14.78 17.25
C ALA A 292 17.92 13.59 17.55
N GLY A 293 18.18 12.41 16.93
CA GLY A 293 17.36 11.21 17.02
C GLY A 293 16.92 10.72 15.65
N PHE A 294 15.62 10.58 15.42
CA PHE A 294 15.04 10.15 14.13
C PHE A 294 14.18 11.26 13.54
N ALA A 295 14.30 11.48 12.25
CA ALA A 295 13.44 12.36 11.49
C ALA A 295 12.50 11.53 10.60
N ALA A 296 11.28 12.02 10.40
CA ALA A 296 10.36 11.46 9.42
C ALA A 296 10.93 11.60 8.01
N GLY A 297 10.81 10.56 7.24
CA GLY A 297 10.97 10.55 5.80
C GLY A 297 9.61 10.51 5.10
N ASP A 298 9.56 9.93 3.91
CA ASP A 298 8.34 9.78 3.14
C ASP A 298 7.77 8.37 3.31
N GLY A 299 6.47 8.28 3.63
CA GLY A 299 5.76 7.02 3.66
C GLY A 299 5.18 6.63 5.02
N SER A 300 4.77 5.38 5.08
CA SER A 300 4.10 4.78 6.23
C SER A 300 4.33 3.27 6.27
N VAL A 301 3.95 2.66 7.39
CA VAL A 301 3.92 1.20 7.53
C VAL A 301 2.55 0.77 8.03
N ILE A 302 2.02 -0.29 7.43
CA ILE A 302 0.84 -1.00 7.92
C ILE A 302 1.20 -2.46 8.18
N SER A 303 0.46 -3.16 9.03
CA SER A 303 0.72 -4.57 9.32
C SER A 303 -0.54 -5.39 9.52
N ILE A 304 -0.46 -6.66 9.14
CA ILE A 304 -1.46 -7.69 9.39
C ILE A 304 -0.79 -8.97 9.89
N ALA A 305 -1.57 -9.89 10.47
CA ALA A 305 -1.04 -11.16 10.98
C ALA A 305 -1.72 -12.37 10.34
N ARG A 306 -0.96 -13.44 10.09
CA ARG A 306 -1.46 -14.72 9.55
C ARG A 306 -2.37 -15.48 10.50
N THR A 307 -2.31 -15.20 11.79
CA THR A 307 -3.19 -15.77 12.80
C THR A 307 -4.61 -15.23 12.76
N SER A 308 -4.86 -14.11 12.09
CA SER A 308 -6.22 -13.63 11.85
C SER A 308 -6.98 -14.59 10.94
N ALA A 309 -8.27 -14.85 11.27
CA ALA A 309 -9.14 -15.61 10.38
C ALA A 309 -9.24 -14.95 8.99
N PRO A 310 -9.38 -15.71 7.89
CA PRO A 310 -9.30 -15.14 6.52
C PRO A 310 -10.24 -13.94 6.28
N VAL A 311 -11.49 -14.02 6.74
CA VAL A 311 -12.45 -12.91 6.60
C VAL A 311 -12.00 -11.68 7.39
N LEU A 312 -11.50 -11.88 8.63
CA LEU A 312 -10.98 -10.79 9.46
C LEU A 312 -9.71 -10.20 8.85
N ARG A 313 -8.83 -11.05 8.32
CA ARG A 313 -7.58 -10.61 7.68
C ARG A 313 -7.85 -9.73 6.45
N ASN A 314 -8.84 -10.08 5.63
CA ASN A 314 -9.26 -9.26 4.49
C ASN A 314 -9.81 -7.90 4.96
N LEU A 315 -10.71 -7.91 5.97
CA LEU A 315 -11.27 -6.69 6.54
C LEU A 315 -10.17 -5.78 7.12
N LEU A 316 -9.24 -6.35 7.89
CA LEU A 316 -8.14 -5.60 8.50
C LEU A 316 -7.22 -5.01 7.43
N LEU A 317 -6.79 -5.81 6.43
CA LEU A 317 -5.93 -5.29 5.37
C LEU A 317 -6.61 -4.17 4.59
N THR A 318 -7.90 -4.29 4.31
CA THR A 318 -8.68 -3.23 3.65
C THR A 318 -8.70 -1.96 4.50
N HIS A 319 -8.93 -2.10 5.82
CA HIS A 319 -8.90 -0.98 6.76
C HIS A 319 -7.53 -0.28 6.78
N GLU A 320 -6.45 -1.06 6.94
CA GLU A 320 -5.08 -0.52 6.97
C GLU A 320 -4.66 0.11 5.64
N CYS A 321 -5.13 -0.43 4.52
CA CYS A 321 -4.89 0.19 3.21
C CYS A 321 -5.51 1.58 3.10
N PHE A 322 -6.68 1.83 3.69
CA PHE A 322 -7.27 3.17 3.68
C PHE A 322 -6.48 4.14 4.58
N HIS A 323 -5.88 3.69 5.67
CA HIS A 323 -4.88 4.47 6.40
C HIS A 323 -3.66 4.77 5.53
N GLY A 324 -3.13 3.76 4.84
CA GLY A 324 -2.03 3.92 3.89
C GLY A 324 -2.34 4.96 2.80
N ALA A 325 -3.54 4.93 2.22
CA ALA A 325 -3.98 5.93 1.24
C ALA A 325 -4.10 7.34 1.85
N PHE A 326 -4.62 7.46 3.07
CA PHE A 326 -4.69 8.73 3.80
C PHE A 326 -3.29 9.31 4.04
N PHE A 327 -2.29 8.48 4.33
CA PHE A 327 -0.91 8.93 4.48
C PHE A 327 -0.27 9.33 3.14
N ALA A 328 -0.50 8.56 2.09
CA ALA A 328 0.12 8.75 0.78
C ALA A 328 -0.50 9.93 -0.01
N LEU A 329 -1.80 10.17 0.11
CA LEU A 329 -2.55 11.11 -0.72
C LEU A 329 -2.92 12.38 0.05
N SER A 330 -2.12 13.43 -0.09
CA SER A 330 -2.36 14.72 0.60
C SER A 330 -3.71 15.35 0.25
N GLY A 331 -4.16 15.23 -1.00
CA GLY A 331 -5.47 15.72 -1.45
C GLY A 331 -6.62 14.99 -0.76
N PHE A 332 -6.57 13.67 -0.67
CA PHE A 332 -7.54 12.87 0.06
C PHE A 332 -7.54 13.19 1.56
N ARG A 333 -6.36 13.29 2.17
CA ARG A 333 -6.22 13.68 3.58
C ARG A 333 -6.87 15.04 3.87
N SER A 334 -6.64 16.04 3.01
CA SER A 334 -7.25 17.37 3.15
C SER A 334 -8.78 17.32 3.01
N ALA A 335 -9.29 16.54 2.06
CA ALA A 335 -10.74 16.35 1.88
C ALA A 335 -11.37 15.65 3.09
N THR A 336 -10.70 14.63 3.65
CA THR A 336 -11.17 13.95 4.87
C THR A 336 -11.22 14.90 6.07
N GLN A 337 -10.20 15.74 6.24
CA GLN A 337 -10.20 16.77 7.30
C GLN A 337 -11.34 17.78 7.12
N ALA A 338 -11.63 18.18 5.88
CA ALA A 338 -12.72 19.08 5.57
C ALA A 338 -14.08 18.41 5.85
N GLU A 339 -14.27 17.15 5.47
CA GLU A 339 -15.48 16.40 5.78
C GLU A 339 -15.69 16.29 7.29
N TRP A 340 -14.66 15.89 8.04
CA TRP A 340 -14.72 15.89 9.51
C TRP A 340 -15.09 17.25 10.09
N ALA A 341 -14.52 18.32 9.57
CA ALA A 341 -14.82 19.70 10.02
C ALA A 341 -16.28 20.07 9.78
N SER A 342 -16.87 19.62 8.67
CA SER A 342 -18.27 19.91 8.27
C SER A 342 -19.32 19.19 9.12
N LEU A 343 -18.96 18.07 9.75
CA LEU A 343 -19.88 17.29 10.59
C LEU A 343 -20.45 18.13 11.73
N SER A 344 -21.74 17.91 12.01
CA SER A 344 -22.42 18.50 13.17
C SER A 344 -21.83 18.01 14.50
N ALA A 345 -22.13 18.71 15.57
CA ALA A 345 -21.69 18.30 16.91
C ALA A 345 -22.23 16.90 17.31
N VAL A 346 -23.43 16.55 16.84
CA VAL A 346 -24.04 15.22 17.12
C VAL A 346 -23.27 14.12 16.39
N GLU A 347 -22.96 14.32 15.12
CA GLU A 347 -22.20 13.36 14.30
C GLU A 347 -20.80 13.14 14.90
N LYS A 348 -20.08 14.22 15.21
CA LYS A 348 -18.77 14.15 15.87
C LYS A 348 -18.82 13.41 17.19
N GLN A 349 -19.84 13.64 18.03
CA GLN A 349 -19.98 12.93 19.31
C GLN A 349 -20.24 11.44 19.12
N VAL A 350 -21.00 11.04 18.08
CA VAL A 350 -21.19 9.61 17.75
C VAL A 350 -19.86 8.97 17.41
N TRP A 351 -19.07 9.58 16.52
CA TRP A 351 -17.75 9.06 16.14
C TRP A 351 -16.76 9.01 17.29
N LEU A 352 -16.64 10.08 18.08
CA LEU A 352 -15.77 10.12 19.25
C LEU A 352 -16.13 9.02 20.25
N ARG A 353 -17.44 8.79 20.48
CA ARG A 353 -17.89 7.73 21.37
C ARG A 353 -17.62 6.34 20.81
N PHE A 354 -17.82 6.14 19.51
CA PHE A 354 -17.49 4.90 18.82
C PHE A 354 -16.00 4.58 18.98
N LEU A 355 -15.12 5.51 18.65
CA LEU A 355 -13.67 5.35 18.72
C LEU A 355 -13.19 5.15 20.18
N ALA A 356 -13.71 5.93 21.13
CA ALA A 356 -13.41 5.73 22.55
C ALA A 356 -13.80 4.32 23.03
N SER A 357 -14.90 3.75 22.54
CA SER A 357 -15.31 2.38 22.87
C SER A 357 -14.36 1.30 22.31
N ARG A 358 -13.50 1.67 21.35
CA ARG A 358 -12.45 0.83 20.77
C ARG A 358 -11.09 1.04 21.44
N GLY A 359 -10.99 1.96 22.39
CA GLY A 359 -9.78 2.25 23.15
C GLY A 359 -8.86 3.31 22.53
N TYR A 360 -9.31 3.99 21.47
CA TYR A 360 -8.53 5.07 20.83
C TYR A 360 -8.46 6.34 21.69
N ASN A 361 -7.33 7.03 21.59
CA ASN A 361 -7.14 8.36 22.18
C ASN A 361 -7.92 9.42 21.38
N THR A 362 -9.16 9.66 21.75
CA THR A 362 -10.02 10.62 21.05
C THR A 362 -9.70 12.09 21.30
N SER A 363 -8.66 12.41 22.06
CA SER A 363 -8.13 13.77 22.16
C SER A 363 -7.16 14.12 21.03
N ASP A 364 -6.64 13.14 20.31
CA ASP A 364 -5.86 13.31 19.09
C ASP A 364 -6.79 13.40 17.88
N ILE A 365 -7.01 14.62 17.39
CA ILE A 365 -7.92 14.84 16.25
C ILE A 365 -7.36 14.26 14.95
N TYR A 366 -6.04 14.19 14.78
CA TYR A 366 -5.48 13.55 13.60
C TYR A 366 -5.80 12.06 13.57
N LEU A 367 -5.61 11.36 14.68
CA LEU A 367 -5.98 9.96 14.85
C LEU A 367 -7.49 9.76 14.61
N VAL A 368 -8.33 10.59 15.24
CA VAL A 368 -9.79 10.52 15.09
C VAL A 368 -10.22 10.64 13.62
N VAL A 369 -9.65 11.58 12.88
CA VAL A 369 -9.98 11.81 11.47
C VAL A 369 -9.48 10.65 10.59
N ASN A 370 -8.30 10.11 10.89
CA ASN A 370 -7.77 8.95 10.20
C ASN A 370 -8.63 7.69 10.42
N GLU A 371 -9.03 7.43 11.66
CA GLU A 371 -9.93 6.32 11.99
C GLU A 371 -11.34 6.50 11.41
N PHE A 372 -11.88 7.73 11.44
CA PHE A 372 -13.19 8.05 10.86
C PHE A 372 -13.30 7.62 9.40
N GLN A 373 -12.34 7.98 8.58
CA GLN A 373 -12.35 7.62 7.16
C GLN A 373 -12.15 6.12 6.95
N SER A 374 -11.24 5.48 7.68
CA SER A 374 -10.91 4.08 7.50
C SER A 374 -12.06 3.16 7.90
N TYR A 375 -12.75 3.45 9.03
CA TYR A 375 -13.95 2.71 9.44
C TYR A 375 -15.13 2.86 8.47
N LEU A 376 -15.25 4.00 7.79
CA LEU A 376 -16.27 4.17 6.74
C LEU A 376 -15.86 3.44 5.47
N LEU A 377 -14.67 3.72 4.96
CA LEU A 377 -14.24 3.22 3.66
C LEU A 377 -13.91 1.72 3.66
N GLN A 378 -13.69 1.08 4.80
CA GLN A 378 -13.62 -0.38 4.85
C GLN A 378 -14.96 -1.07 4.54
N GLN A 379 -16.07 -0.34 4.58
CA GLN A 379 -17.39 -0.88 4.26
C GLN A 379 -17.66 -0.81 2.77
N GLU A 380 -18.28 -1.83 2.18
CA GLU A 380 -18.92 -1.65 0.89
C GLU A 380 -20.07 -0.64 1.03
N ARG A 381 -20.26 0.23 0.03
CA ARG A 381 -21.30 1.27 0.06
C ARG A 381 -22.67 0.76 0.50
N LYS A 382 -23.07 -0.44 0.02
CA LYS A 382 -24.35 -1.08 0.40
C LYS A 382 -24.44 -1.49 1.86
N ALA A 383 -23.30 -1.67 2.55
CA ALA A 383 -23.23 -2.10 3.94
C ALA A 383 -23.17 -0.92 4.94
N VAL A 384 -22.90 0.31 4.47
CA VAL A 384 -22.69 1.48 5.34
C VAL A 384 -23.90 1.78 6.22
N ALA A 385 -25.12 1.68 5.70
CA ALA A 385 -26.34 1.89 6.49
C ALA A 385 -26.47 0.84 7.61
N GLY A 386 -26.10 -0.42 7.33
CA GLY A 386 -26.05 -1.49 8.32
C GLY A 386 -24.99 -1.24 9.39
N PHE A 387 -23.83 -0.73 8.99
CA PHE A 387 -22.76 -0.34 9.91
C PHE A 387 -23.19 0.80 10.85
N GLN A 388 -23.87 1.83 10.32
CA GLN A 388 -24.49 2.88 11.15
C GLN A 388 -25.49 2.30 12.13
N ALA A 389 -26.43 1.46 11.68
CA ALA A 389 -27.45 0.86 12.52
C ALA A 389 -26.86 0.02 13.65
N LEU A 390 -25.84 -0.80 13.36
CA LEU A 390 -25.13 -1.62 14.35
C LEU A 390 -24.39 -0.75 15.38
N THR A 391 -23.70 0.30 14.92
CA THR A 391 -22.99 1.26 15.78
C THR A 391 -23.95 1.93 16.77
N LEU A 392 -25.06 2.43 16.27
CA LEU A 392 -26.08 3.09 17.09
C LEU A 392 -26.77 2.10 18.04
N SER A 393 -27.01 0.87 17.62
CA SER A 393 -27.57 -0.20 18.49
C SER A 393 -26.66 -0.48 19.68
N ARG A 394 -25.35 -0.62 19.46
CA ARG A 394 -24.37 -0.81 20.54
C ARG A 394 -24.30 0.40 21.48
N MET A 395 -24.40 1.62 20.95
CA MET A 395 -24.45 2.82 21.79
C MET A 395 -25.68 2.87 22.68
N ARG A 396 -26.85 2.45 22.17
CA ARG A 396 -28.10 2.36 22.95
C ARG A 396 -27.99 1.37 24.07
N ALA A 397 -27.44 0.20 23.80
CA ALA A 397 -27.24 -0.85 24.80
C ALA A 397 -26.23 -0.45 25.90
N GLY A 398 -25.23 0.40 25.56
CA GLY A 398 -24.15 0.73 26.47
C GLY A 398 -24.48 1.77 27.53
N SER A 399 -25.42 2.69 27.34
CA SER A 399 -25.81 3.71 28.32
C SER A 399 -26.98 4.59 27.86
N ALA A 400 -27.71 5.19 28.85
CA ALA A 400 -28.77 6.17 28.57
C ALA A 400 -28.28 7.38 27.73
N ARG A 401 -27.06 7.89 28.00
CA ARG A 401 -26.45 8.96 27.21
C ARG A 401 -26.18 8.52 25.76
N GLY A 402 -25.72 7.28 25.56
CA GLY A 402 -25.54 6.69 24.24
C GLY A 402 -26.86 6.52 23.50
N ALA A 403 -27.93 6.12 24.19
CA ALA A 403 -29.27 6.01 23.62
C ALA A 403 -29.81 7.37 23.15
N GLY A 404 -29.66 8.42 23.98
CA GLY A 404 -30.06 9.79 23.61
C GLY A 404 -29.28 10.31 22.40
N LEU A 405 -27.98 10.08 22.33
CA LEU A 405 -27.14 10.49 21.20
C LEU A 405 -27.53 9.76 19.90
N ALA A 406 -27.77 8.45 19.98
CA ALA A 406 -28.22 7.66 18.82
C ALA A 406 -29.61 8.10 18.31
N ALA A 407 -30.53 8.45 19.21
CA ALA A 407 -31.84 8.97 18.84
C ALA A 407 -31.74 10.33 18.13
N ARG A 408 -30.89 11.22 18.65
CA ARG A 408 -30.64 12.54 18.03
C ARG A 408 -30.02 12.40 16.64
N LEU A 409 -29.02 11.54 16.48
CA LEU A 409 -28.41 11.34 15.14
C LEU A 409 -29.45 10.89 14.13
N LEU A 410 -30.32 9.93 14.50
CA LEU A 410 -31.35 9.45 13.57
C LEU A 410 -32.42 10.51 13.24
N ALA A 411 -32.71 11.41 14.19
CA ALA A 411 -33.67 12.48 13.97
C ALA A 411 -33.10 13.63 13.12
N GLU A 412 -31.84 14.00 13.34
CA GLU A 412 -31.20 15.16 12.74
C GLU A 412 -30.42 14.78 11.44
N HIS A 413 -29.78 13.60 11.42
CA HIS A 413 -28.88 13.14 10.35
C HIS A 413 -29.04 11.63 10.08
N PRO A 414 -30.19 11.13 9.59
CA PRO A 414 -30.48 9.71 9.44
C PRO A 414 -29.49 8.95 8.53
N ASP A 415 -28.92 9.63 7.52
CA ASP A 415 -28.02 9.07 6.52
C ASP A 415 -26.56 9.54 6.72
N SER A 416 -26.17 9.98 7.91
CA SER A 416 -24.89 10.60 8.20
C SER A 416 -23.70 9.79 7.68
N PHE A 417 -23.62 8.48 8.01
CA PHE A 417 -22.50 7.65 7.61
C PHE A 417 -22.43 7.46 6.09
N LEU A 418 -23.59 7.31 5.42
CA LEU A 418 -23.63 7.13 3.98
C LEU A 418 -23.21 8.39 3.23
N LYS A 419 -23.64 9.58 3.71
CA LYS A 419 -23.22 10.86 3.14
C LYS A 419 -21.73 11.07 3.25
N SER A 420 -21.17 10.85 4.44
CA SER A 420 -19.73 10.95 4.63
C SER A 420 -18.97 9.91 3.81
N PHE A 421 -19.47 8.66 3.72
CA PHE A 421 -18.89 7.66 2.85
C PHE A 421 -18.81 8.14 1.39
N ASP A 422 -19.90 8.64 0.83
CA ASP A 422 -19.97 9.09 -0.56
C ASP A 422 -18.98 10.25 -0.83
N VAL A 423 -18.85 11.20 0.11
CA VAL A 423 -17.87 12.30 0.02
C VAL A 423 -16.44 11.77 0.05
N LEU A 424 -16.13 10.87 0.98
CA LEU A 424 -14.80 10.32 1.16
C LEU A 424 -14.39 9.41 0.00
N ASP A 425 -15.29 8.56 -0.48
CA ASP A 425 -15.05 7.66 -1.62
C ASP A 425 -14.78 8.45 -2.90
N GLN A 426 -15.58 9.48 -3.18
CA GLN A 426 -15.36 10.37 -4.31
C GLN A 426 -14.01 11.10 -4.21
N ALA A 427 -13.65 11.60 -3.03
CA ALA A 427 -12.39 12.29 -2.81
C ALA A 427 -11.19 11.34 -2.98
N LEU A 428 -11.29 10.11 -2.46
CA LEU A 428 -10.27 9.08 -2.58
C LEU A 428 -10.03 8.70 -4.04
N GLN A 429 -11.09 8.37 -4.79
CA GLN A 429 -10.98 8.00 -6.20
C GLN A 429 -10.46 9.17 -7.05
N SER A 430 -10.90 10.41 -6.78
CA SER A 430 -10.38 11.60 -7.47
C SER A 430 -8.89 11.84 -7.21
N ALA A 431 -8.36 11.36 -6.09
CA ALA A 431 -6.94 11.42 -5.75
C ALA A 431 -6.13 10.21 -6.27
N GLY A 432 -6.75 9.28 -7.01
CA GLY A 432 -6.11 8.08 -7.54
C GLY A 432 -6.12 6.89 -6.58
N GLY A 433 -6.93 6.92 -5.52
CA GLY A 433 -7.12 5.80 -4.59
C GLY A 433 -8.07 4.73 -5.12
N PRO A 434 -8.14 3.58 -4.43
CA PRO A 434 -9.12 2.53 -4.74
C PRO A 434 -10.54 2.95 -4.32
N PRO A 435 -11.59 2.29 -4.82
CA PRO A 435 -12.96 2.55 -4.36
C PRO A 435 -13.15 2.11 -2.91
N GLY A 436 -14.05 2.78 -2.20
CA GLY A 436 -14.45 2.40 -0.85
C GLY A 436 -15.03 0.97 -0.82
N GLY A 437 -14.69 0.23 0.23
CA GLY A 437 -15.04 -1.18 0.42
C GLY A 437 -14.08 -2.17 -0.23
N ASP A 438 -13.17 -1.71 -1.08
CA ASP A 438 -12.31 -2.62 -1.83
C ASP A 438 -10.94 -2.02 -2.17
N ALA A 439 -9.95 -2.35 -1.37
CA ALA A 439 -8.56 -1.98 -1.64
C ALA A 439 -7.85 -2.95 -2.62
N ILE A 440 -8.50 -4.05 -3.02
CA ILE A 440 -7.93 -5.12 -3.83
C ILE A 440 -8.18 -4.84 -5.31
N THR A 441 -7.10 -4.82 -6.08
CA THR A 441 -7.18 -4.69 -7.53
C THR A 441 -7.07 -6.03 -8.25
N VAL A 442 -6.30 -6.97 -7.69
CA VAL A 442 -6.04 -8.28 -8.32
C VAL A 442 -6.66 -9.40 -7.51
N ARG A 443 -7.49 -10.22 -8.17
CA ARG A 443 -8.09 -11.43 -7.58
C ARG A 443 -7.70 -12.66 -8.38
N ARG A 444 -7.20 -13.68 -7.69
CA ARG A 444 -6.92 -14.99 -8.30
C ARG A 444 -8.25 -15.72 -8.52
N GLU A 445 -8.45 -16.28 -9.73
CA GLU A 445 -9.52 -17.26 -9.97
C GLU A 445 -9.18 -18.57 -9.25
N GLU A 446 -10.17 -19.18 -8.58
CA GLU A 446 -10.03 -20.47 -7.88
C GLU A 446 -10.04 -21.67 -8.86
#